data_8f42fbee11eaccc188d944d2706e806c
#
_entry.id   8f42fbee11eaccc188d944d2706e806c
#
_cell.length_a   1.000
_cell.length_b   1.000
_cell.length_c   1.000
_cell.angle_alpha   90.00
_cell.angle_beta   90.00
_cell.angle_gamma   90.00
#
_symmetry.space_group_name_H-M   'P 1'
#
loop_
_entity.id
_entity.type
_entity.pdbx_description
1 polymer ?
#
loop_
_entity_poly.entity_id
_entity_poly.type
_entity_poly.pdbx_seq_one_letter_code
_entity_poly.pdbx_strand_id
1 'polypeptide(L)'
;KFNMDYEKGGNLYLSFDSNYDEVQNVQVRVSGGTEIPHLNVNNLIDDAANEQKVKELIREYIKNLKSYVATLPSRYPSQVSAEDKINNIYRYDAETSILNTTDIEGERITLSLPADQVLKGIQGGLSSEEEQVQRVYDTLLAWEQIMKISYAQQGLLENPVDFDGDGKITNNKLEKLGGKSENEYFNANRAPRNRINIKYQRMFTGAFMYASSHHVGIGYGSSAGMMTGVPFKLDENGKLINSEDGQLFGWGISHEIGHVHDRPGLTYAEVTNNILALMTQTYNDENSSRIEDGNGYEDVYDRVTSQSVGVPKGRTGLAMFWQLHLAYDDSYNMIKTNSDGDLDNDTFYSKLYRITREKGIAPSETGYDQTAQTYIMRASDAVKKDLRPFFKAWGLVASPKTDEYLNKMDYPVETRDIQYINDEARRKKLDAISKNDMSSITMM
;
A
#
# COMPACT_ATOMS: atom_id res chain seq x y z
N LYS A 1 7.48 -26.15 26.24
CA LYS A 1 6.11 -26.71 26.21
C LYS A 1 5.18 -25.51 26.34
N PHE A 2 4.52 -25.13 25.25
CA PHE A 2 3.47 -24.14 25.29
C PHE A 2 2.21 -24.83 25.77
N ASN A 3 1.68 -24.40 26.89
CA ASN A 3 0.38 -24.84 27.37
C ASN A 3 -0.62 -23.76 26.93
N MET A 4 -1.43 -24.06 25.96
CA MET A 4 -2.48 -23.18 25.51
C MET A 4 -3.71 -23.45 26.38
N ASP A 5 -3.67 -22.94 27.61
CA ASP A 5 -4.82 -23.02 28.55
C ASP A 5 -5.94 -22.04 28.16
N TYR A 6 -5.96 -21.58 26.90
CA TYR A 6 -6.95 -20.63 26.45
C TYR A 6 -8.05 -21.29 25.63
N GLU A 7 -9.23 -21.07 26.11
CA GLU A 7 -10.52 -21.57 25.70
C GLU A 7 -10.91 -21.29 24.24
N LYS A 8 -10.11 -20.54 23.49
CA LYS A 8 -10.51 -20.06 22.15
C LYS A 8 -9.66 -20.59 21.01
N GLY A 9 -8.59 -21.30 21.31
CA GLY A 9 -7.66 -21.71 20.26
C GLY A 9 -7.00 -20.50 19.55
N GLY A 10 -6.27 -20.77 18.49
CA GLY A 10 -5.58 -19.78 17.68
C GLY A 10 -4.55 -20.45 16.78
N ASN A 11 -4.02 -19.69 15.82
CA ASN A 11 -2.94 -20.18 14.97
C ASN A 11 -1.60 -20.08 15.72
N LEU A 12 -0.80 -21.12 15.64
CA LEU A 12 0.57 -21.14 16.11
C LEU A 12 1.50 -20.98 14.92
N TYR A 13 2.28 -19.92 14.93
CA TYR A 13 3.31 -19.67 13.93
C TYR A 13 4.68 -19.96 14.49
N LEU A 14 5.53 -20.57 13.69
CA LEU A 14 6.94 -20.75 13.98
C LEU A 14 7.71 -19.86 13.01
N SER A 15 8.38 -18.84 13.54
CA SER A 15 9.25 -17.99 12.73
C SER A 15 10.69 -18.18 13.17
N PHE A 16 11.59 -18.14 12.19
CA PHE A 16 13.02 -18.14 12.42
C PHE A 16 13.57 -16.80 11.95
N ASP A 17 14.13 -16.06 12.88
CA ASP A 17 14.93 -14.89 12.55
C ASP A 17 16.40 -15.32 12.56
N SER A 18 16.97 -15.52 11.38
CA SER A 18 18.37 -15.90 11.26
C SER A 18 19.19 -14.66 10.93
N ASN A 19 19.92 -14.16 11.92
CA ASN A 19 21.06 -13.28 11.70
C ASN A 19 22.34 -14.06 11.35
N TYR A 20 22.22 -15.35 11.05
CA TYR A 20 23.32 -16.25 10.80
C TYR A 20 23.32 -16.71 9.34
N ASP A 21 24.45 -16.58 8.67
CA ASP A 21 24.65 -17.02 7.29
C ASP A 21 24.60 -18.56 7.12
N GLU A 22 24.62 -19.31 8.22
CA GLU A 22 24.53 -20.77 8.23
C GLU A 22 23.42 -21.22 9.18
N VAL A 23 22.21 -21.40 8.67
CA VAL A 23 21.16 -22.09 9.41
C VAL A 23 21.30 -23.59 9.17
N GLN A 24 21.81 -24.30 10.15
CA GLN A 24 21.71 -25.75 10.18
C GLN A 24 20.26 -26.15 10.46
N ASN A 25 19.83 -27.30 9.93
CA ASN A 25 18.48 -27.82 10.02
C ASN A 25 17.88 -27.69 11.43
N VAL A 26 16.83 -26.88 11.56
CA VAL A 26 16.05 -26.78 12.80
C VAL A 26 14.88 -27.76 12.69
N GLN A 27 14.81 -28.72 13.59
CA GLN A 27 13.68 -29.64 13.68
C GLN A 27 12.73 -29.18 14.78
N VAL A 28 11.48 -28.93 14.41
CA VAL A 28 10.41 -28.62 15.35
C VAL A 28 9.38 -29.72 15.34
N ARG A 29 9.05 -30.26 16.50
CA ARG A 29 7.98 -31.23 16.66
C ARG A 29 6.75 -30.56 17.26
N VAL A 30 5.68 -30.54 16.52
CA VAL A 30 4.36 -30.13 17.00
C VAL A 30 3.56 -31.41 17.28
N SER A 31 2.94 -31.49 18.46
CA SER A 31 2.03 -32.61 18.81
C SER A 31 0.71 -32.02 19.27
N GLY A 32 -0.37 -32.48 18.67
CA GLY A 32 -1.71 -31.93 18.82
C GLY A 32 -1.92 -30.74 17.85
N GLY A 33 -3.15 -30.28 17.75
CA GLY A 33 -3.54 -29.25 16.79
C GLY A 33 -4.01 -29.83 15.44
N THR A 34 -4.56 -28.95 14.62
CA THR A 34 -4.99 -29.25 13.26
C THR A 34 -4.12 -28.46 12.30
N GLU A 35 -3.54 -29.14 11.33
CA GLU A 35 -2.85 -28.46 10.23
C GLU A 35 -3.88 -27.76 9.35
N ILE A 36 -3.67 -26.47 9.09
CA ILE A 36 -4.51 -25.65 8.22
C ILE A 36 -3.92 -25.61 6.81
N PRO A 37 -4.74 -25.41 5.78
CA PRO A 37 -4.23 -25.17 4.43
C PRO A 37 -3.33 -23.95 4.43
N HIS A 38 -2.16 -24.08 3.82
CA HIS A 38 -1.17 -23.04 3.76
C HIS A 38 -0.53 -22.98 2.36
N LEU A 39 -0.44 -21.78 1.80
CA LEU A 39 0.27 -21.51 0.57
C LEU A 39 1.43 -20.55 0.87
N ASN A 40 2.65 -20.92 0.52
CA ASN A 40 3.81 -20.04 0.64
C ASN A 40 4.47 -19.88 -0.73
N VAL A 41 4.46 -18.66 -1.24
CA VAL A 41 5.09 -18.27 -2.51
C VAL A 41 6.17 -17.20 -2.31
N ASN A 42 6.59 -17.00 -1.07
CA ASN A 42 7.71 -16.12 -0.72
C ASN A 42 8.98 -16.49 -1.49
N ASN A 43 9.74 -15.51 -1.92
CA ASN A 43 10.93 -15.64 -2.78
C ASN A 43 10.66 -16.26 -4.18
N LEU A 44 9.40 -16.39 -4.58
CA LEU A 44 9.03 -16.96 -5.89
C LEU A 44 8.16 -16.01 -6.71
N ILE A 45 7.20 -15.35 -6.06
CA ILE A 45 6.13 -14.62 -6.74
C ILE A 45 6.62 -13.38 -7.52
N ASP A 46 7.72 -12.78 -7.10
CA ASP A 46 8.27 -11.58 -7.75
C ASP A 46 9.05 -11.89 -9.04
N ASP A 47 9.46 -13.12 -9.25
CA ASP A 47 10.21 -13.54 -10.43
C ASP A 47 9.30 -14.29 -11.41
N ALA A 48 9.03 -13.69 -12.55
CA ALA A 48 8.21 -14.28 -13.60
C ALA A 48 8.75 -15.66 -14.09
N ALA A 49 10.04 -15.93 -13.94
CA ALA A 49 10.61 -17.25 -14.28
C ALA A 49 10.07 -18.37 -13.38
N ASN A 50 9.55 -18.04 -12.21
CA ASN A 50 8.93 -18.99 -11.28
C ASN A 50 7.43 -19.20 -11.49
N GLU A 51 6.79 -18.52 -12.46
CA GLU A 51 5.32 -18.57 -12.65
C GLU A 51 4.77 -20.00 -12.62
N GLN A 52 5.36 -20.92 -13.41
CA GLN A 52 4.90 -22.30 -13.48
C GLN A 52 5.01 -23.00 -12.13
N LYS A 53 6.09 -22.80 -11.41
CA LYS A 53 6.29 -23.39 -10.06
C LYS A 53 5.29 -22.81 -9.06
N VAL A 54 5.02 -21.54 -9.09
CA VAL A 54 4.01 -20.89 -8.25
C VAL A 54 2.63 -21.45 -8.55
N LYS A 55 2.26 -21.59 -9.82
CA LYS A 55 0.98 -22.20 -10.23
C LYS A 55 0.81 -23.66 -9.79
N GLU A 56 1.89 -24.43 -9.75
CA GLU A 56 1.87 -25.79 -9.21
C GLU A 56 1.59 -25.80 -7.70
N LEU A 57 2.24 -24.93 -6.94
CA LEU A 57 1.96 -24.76 -5.49
C LEU A 57 0.51 -24.31 -5.26
N ILE A 58 0.00 -23.39 -6.05
CA ILE A 58 -1.39 -22.94 -5.99
C ILE A 58 -2.36 -24.08 -6.27
N ARG A 59 -2.10 -24.92 -7.28
CA ARG A 59 -2.94 -26.06 -7.62
C ARG A 59 -3.05 -27.06 -6.45
N GLU A 60 -1.92 -27.38 -5.84
CA GLU A 60 -1.89 -28.24 -4.66
C GLU A 60 -2.65 -27.60 -3.47
N TYR A 61 -2.41 -26.31 -3.23
CA TYR A 61 -3.12 -25.55 -2.20
C TYR A 61 -4.64 -25.57 -2.40
N ILE A 62 -5.14 -25.29 -3.61
CA ILE A 62 -6.58 -25.31 -3.91
C ILE A 62 -7.18 -26.70 -3.65
N LYS A 63 -6.49 -27.76 -4.03
CA LYS A 63 -6.92 -29.14 -3.76
C LYS A 63 -7.03 -29.40 -2.25
N ASN A 64 -6.01 -29.01 -1.49
CA ASN A 64 -5.98 -29.17 -0.05
C ASN A 64 -7.06 -28.31 0.63
N LEU A 65 -7.25 -27.07 0.19
CA LEU A 65 -8.28 -26.17 0.70
C LEU A 65 -9.68 -26.71 0.47
N LYS A 66 -9.99 -27.23 -0.74
CA LYS A 66 -11.29 -27.87 -1.04
C LYS A 66 -11.57 -29.04 -0.10
N SER A 67 -10.60 -29.95 0.09
CA SER A 67 -10.72 -31.07 0.99
C SER A 67 -10.89 -30.63 2.44
N TYR A 68 -10.13 -29.64 2.88
CA TYR A 68 -10.19 -29.11 4.24
C TYR A 68 -11.56 -28.51 4.54
N VAL A 69 -12.05 -27.61 3.68
CA VAL A 69 -13.36 -26.95 3.84
C VAL A 69 -14.49 -27.96 3.87
N ALA A 70 -14.45 -29.00 3.02
CA ALA A 70 -15.46 -30.04 3.00
C ALA A 70 -15.53 -30.86 4.31
N THR A 71 -14.43 -30.93 5.06
CA THR A 71 -14.35 -31.68 6.33
C THR A 71 -14.59 -30.80 7.57
N LEU A 72 -14.63 -29.48 7.44
CA LEU A 72 -14.78 -28.57 8.58
C LEU A 72 -15.99 -28.91 9.47
N PRO A 73 -17.21 -29.12 8.95
CA PRO A 73 -18.36 -29.42 9.81
C PRO A 73 -18.17 -30.69 10.65
N SER A 74 -17.47 -31.68 10.12
CA SER A 74 -17.24 -32.97 10.83
C SER A 74 -16.15 -32.88 11.92
N ARG A 75 -15.37 -31.81 11.93
CA ARG A 75 -14.34 -31.58 12.95
C ARG A 75 -14.92 -31.00 14.26
N TYR A 76 -16.20 -30.63 14.25
CA TYR A 76 -16.90 -30.09 15.40
C TYR A 76 -17.85 -31.17 15.99
N PRO A 77 -18.07 -31.16 17.30
CA PRO A 77 -18.94 -32.15 17.92
C PRO A 77 -20.38 -32.01 17.41
N SER A 78 -21.04 -33.14 17.18
CA SER A 78 -22.44 -33.21 16.76
C SER A 78 -23.42 -32.76 17.88
N GLN A 79 -22.99 -32.89 19.14
CA GLN A 79 -23.70 -32.42 20.31
C GLN A 79 -22.80 -31.51 21.13
N VAL A 80 -23.38 -30.43 21.62
CA VAL A 80 -22.66 -29.38 22.39
C VAL A 80 -22.94 -29.62 23.86
N SER A 81 -21.92 -30.00 24.63
CA SER A 81 -21.97 -30.10 26.09
C SER A 81 -22.02 -28.71 26.75
N ALA A 82 -22.31 -28.66 28.05
CA ALA A 82 -22.23 -27.42 28.82
C ALA A 82 -20.77 -26.91 28.89
N GLU A 83 -19.80 -27.81 28.98
CA GLU A 83 -18.36 -27.49 28.97
C GLU A 83 -17.91 -26.94 27.63
N ASP A 84 -18.35 -27.55 26.51
CA ASP A 84 -18.06 -27.02 25.17
C ASP A 84 -18.61 -25.59 24.99
N LYS A 85 -19.80 -25.30 25.58
CA LYS A 85 -20.36 -23.94 25.55
C LYS A 85 -19.51 -22.94 26.33
N ILE A 86 -19.00 -23.34 27.49
CA ILE A 86 -18.10 -22.50 28.30
C ILE A 86 -16.80 -22.26 27.53
N ASN A 87 -16.27 -23.26 26.86
CA ASN A 87 -15.01 -23.21 26.11
C ASN A 87 -15.18 -22.70 24.68
N ASN A 88 -16.36 -22.25 24.28
CA ASN A 88 -16.68 -21.87 22.89
C ASN A 88 -16.38 -22.96 21.86
N ILE A 89 -16.41 -24.23 22.20
CA ILE A 89 -16.26 -25.37 21.32
C ILE A 89 -17.66 -25.81 20.89
N TYR A 90 -18.24 -25.04 19.97
CA TYR A 90 -19.58 -25.29 19.48
C TYR A 90 -19.61 -26.21 18.27
N ARG A 91 -20.83 -26.58 17.82
CA ARG A 91 -21.06 -27.05 16.48
C ARG A 91 -20.51 -26.05 15.46
N TYR A 92 -20.14 -26.53 14.30
CA TYR A 92 -19.60 -25.72 13.22
C TYR A 92 -20.51 -24.51 12.89
N ASP A 93 -19.93 -23.37 12.91
CA ASP A 93 -20.46 -22.11 12.39
C ASP A 93 -19.33 -21.44 11.63
N ALA A 94 -19.55 -21.17 10.34
CA ALA A 94 -18.49 -20.75 9.44
C ALA A 94 -17.82 -19.44 9.86
N GLU A 95 -18.59 -18.49 10.40
CA GLU A 95 -18.04 -17.19 10.79
C GLU A 95 -17.22 -17.23 12.09
N THR A 96 -17.62 -18.10 13.02
CA THR A 96 -17.03 -18.10 14.37
C THR A 96 -16.09 -19.25 14.64
N SER A 97 -16.03 -20.25 13.75
CA SER A 97 -15.23 -21.45 13.94
C SER A 97 -13.74 -21.17 13.76
N ILE A 98 -12.96 -21.40 14.80
CA ILE A 98 -11.50 -21.17 14.83
C ILE A 98 -10.73 -22.05 13.82
N LEU A 99 -11.27 -23.20 13.43
CA LEU A 99 -10.67 -24.06 12.41
C LEU A 99 -10.98 -23.58 10.98
N ASN A 100 -11.94 -22.66 10.79
CA ASN A 100 -12.22 -22.10 9.48
C ASN A 100 -11.18 -21.00 9.13
N THR A 101 -9.96 -21.42 8.91
CA THR A 101 -8.85 -20.51 8.62
C THR A 101 -7.89 -21.13 7.61
N THR A 102 -7.22 -20.29 6.86
CA THR A 102 -6.13 -20.64 5.94
C THR A 102 -5.17 -19.46 5.84
N ASP A 103 -3.90 -19.74 5.57
CA ASP A 103 -2.88 -18.73 5.39
C ASP A 103 -2.29 -18.78 3.98
N ILE A 104 -2.04 -17.61 3.41
CA ILE A 104 -1.35 -17.42 2.14
C ILE A 104 -0.24 -16.39 2.36
N GLU A 105 1.01 -16.80 2.12
CA GLU A 105 2.18 -15.94 2.26
C GLU A 105 2.74 -15.56 0.89
N GLY A 106 2.70 -14.24 0.60
CA GLY A 106 3.42 -13.61 -0.50
C GLY A 106 4.79 -13.11 -0.06
N GLU A 107 5.36 -12.21 -0.83
CA GLU A 107 6.63 -11.55 -0.49
C GLU A 107 6.41 -10.48 0.60
N ARG A 108 5.40 -9.62 0.42
CA ARG A 108 5.14 -8.44 1.25
C ARG A 108 3.88 -8.54 2.09
N ILE A 109 3.05 -9.54 1.83
CA ILE A 109 1.75 -9.73 2.50
C ILE A 109 1.61 -11.14 3.07
N THR A 110 0.76 -11.25 4.07
CA THR A 110 0.20 -12.53 4.53
C THR A 110 -1.32 -12.38 4.61
N LEU A 111 -2.06 -13.32 4.03
CA LEU A 111 -3.51 -13.37 4.15
C LEU A 111 -3.87 -14.48 5.16
N SER A 112 -4.50 -14.12 6.28
CA SER A 112 -4.99 -15.04 7.30
C SER A 112 -6.52 -14.95 7.34
N LEU A 113 -7.20 -15.74 6.53
CA LEU A 113 -8.61 -15.55 6.20
C LEU A 113 -9.44 -16.84 6.45
N PRO A 114 -10.78 -16.74 6.55
CA PRO A 114 -11.64 -17.91 6.63
C PRO A 114 -11.50 -18.79 5.39
N ALA A 115 -11.21 -20.08 5.60
CA ALA A 115 -10.90 -21.03 4.52
C ALA A 115 -12.06 -21.17 3.51
N ASP A 116 -13.29 -21.18 3.99
CA ASP A 116 -14.48 -21.26 3.14
C ASP A 116 -14.68 -19.99 2.30
N GLN A 117 -14.37 -18.79 2.84
CA GLN A 117 -14.46 -17.55 2.09
C GLN A 117 -13.34 -17.44 1.04
N VAL A 118 -12.12 -17.87 1.37
CA VAL A 118 -11.04 -17.96 0.40
C VAL A 118 -11.43 -18.88 -0.74
N LEU A 119 -11.94 -20.10 -0.43
CA LEU A 119 -12.41 -21.02 -1.47
C LEU A 119 -13.54 -20.42 -2.32
N LYS A 120 -14.51 -19.73 -1.69
CA LYS A 120 -15.58 -19.02 -2.38
C LYS A 120 -15.04 -17.95 -3.34
N GLY A 121 -14.07 -17.16 -2.89
CA GLY A 121 -13.43 -16.13 -3.73
C GLY A 121 -12.68 -16.73 -4.92
N ILE A 122 -11.92 -17.81 -4.68
CA ILE A 122 -11.19 -18.52 -5.73
C ILE A 122 -12.16 -19.09 -6.78
N GLN A 123 -13.22 -19.74 -6.35
CA GLN A 123 -14.19 -20.36 -7.25
C GLN A 123 -15.04 -19.34 -8.00
N GLY A 124 -15.54 -18.32 -7.35
CA GLY A 124 -16.27 -17.13 -7.80
C GLY A 124 -16.78 -17.09 -9.25
N GLY A 125 -17.60 -18.09 -9.67
CA GLY A 125 -18.12 -18.20 -11.04
C GLY A 125 -17.19 -18.91 -12.03
N LEU A 126 -16.02 -19.39 -11.60
CA LEU A 126 -15.08 -20.15 -12.44
C LEU A 126 -15.32 -21.64 -12.31
N SER A 127 -15.32 -22.34 -13.44
CA SER A 127 -15.61 -23.79 -13.51
C SER A 127 -14.37 -24.66 -13.66
N SER A 128 -13.32 -24.14 -14.30
CA SER A 128 -12.10 -24.90 -14.52
C SER A 128 -11.05 -24.66 -13.42
N GLU A 129 -10.25 -25.70 -13.17
CA GLU A 129 -9.14 -25.62 -12.22
C GLU A 129 -8.10 -24.60 -12.68
N GLU A 130 -7.80 -24.55 -13.96
CA GLU A 130 -6.80 -23.63 -14.50
C GLU A 130 -7.21 -22.16 -14.32
N GLU A 131 -8.48 -21.80 -14.52
CA GLU A 131 -9.00 -20.47 -14.25
C GLU A 131 -8.90 -20.13 -12.75
N GLN A 132 -9.17 -21.09 -11.87
CA GLN A 132 -9.02 -20.90 -10.42
C GLN A 132 -7.55 -20.70 -10.02
N VAL A 133 -6.62 -21.46 -10.59
CA VAL A 133 -5.18 -21.31 -10.38
C VAL A 133 -4.71 -19.94 -10.88
N GLN A 134 -5.14 -19.54 -12.08
CA GLN A 134 -4.81 -18.24 -12.65
C GLN A 134 -5.33 -17.09 -11.77
N ARG A 135 -6.57 -17.18 -11.27
CA ARG A 135 -7.13 -16.18 -10.35
C ARG A 135 -6.30 -16.00 -9.09
N VAL A 136 -5.88 -17.10 -8.46
CA VAL A 136 -5.01 -16.99 -7.26
C VAL A 136 -3.68 -16.36 -7.61
N TYR A 137 -3.06 -16.76 -8.71
CA TYR A 137 -1.81 -16.19 -9.17
C TYR A 137 -1.93 -14.68 -9.45
N ASP A 138 -2.94 -14.28 -10.23
CA ASP A 138 -3.20 -12.87 -10.53
C ASP A 138 -3.51 -12.04 -9.24
N THR A 139 -4.26 -12.63 -8.32
CA THR A 139 -4.56 -12.00 -7.02
C THR A 139 -3.29 -11.74 -6.20
N LEU A 140 -2.38 -12.71 -6.14
CA LEU A 140 -1.11 -12.55 -5.44
C LEU A 140 -0.26 -11.46 -6.08
N LEU A 141 -0.17 -11.42 -7.40
CA LEU A 141 0.50 -10.33 -8.12
C LEU A 141 -0.14 -8.97 -7.84
N ALA A 142 -1.48 -8.90 -7.76
CA ALA A 142 -2.18 -7.66 -7.42
C ALA A 142 -1.83 -7.18 -6.00
N TRP A 143 -1.76 -8.08 -5.02
CA TRP A 143 -1.32 -7.75 -3.67
C TRP A 143 0.12 -7.21 -3.64
N GLU A 144 1.04 -7.88 -4.34
CA GLU A 144 2.43 -7.44 -4.43
C GLU A 144 2.54 -6.07 -5.10
N GLN A 145 1.74 -5.80 -6.13
CA GLN A 145 1.71 -4.50 -6.80
C GLN A 145 1.24 -3.37 -5.88
N ILE A 146 0.19 -3.56 -5.10
CA ILE A 146 -0.26 -2.55 -4.12
C ILE A 146 0.86 -2.23 -3.14
N MET A 147 1.55 -3.25 -2.64
CA MET A 147 2.64 -3.05 -1.70
C MET A 147 3.82 -2.32 -2.33
N LYS A 148 4.17 -2.64 -3.58
CA LYS A 148 5.20 -1.93 -4.34
C LYS A 148 4.83 -0.46 -4.58
N ILE A 149 3.57 -0.16 -4.93
CA ILE A 149 3.07 1.22 -5.04
C ILE A 149 3.21 1.95 -3.71
N SER A 150 2.84 1.30 -2.60
CA SER A 150 2.96 1.89 -1.27
C SER A 150 4.41 2.16 -0.88
N TYR A 151 5.33 1.25 -1.18
CA TYR A 151 6.76 1.47 -0.93
C TYR A 151 7.33 2.58 -1.82
N ALA A 152 6.95 2.61 -3.10
CA ALA A 152 7.32 3.68 -4.02
C ALA A 152 6.83 5.06 -3.54
N GLN A 153 5.56 5.15 -3.12
CA GLN A 153 5.00 6.37 -2.52
C GLN A 153 5.85 6.87 -1.35
N GLN A 154 6.31 5.98 -0.51
CA GLN A 154 7.08 6.33 0.68
C GLN A 154 8.59 6.47 0.42
N GLY A 155 9.06 6.21 -0.79
CA GLY A 155 10.48 6.17 -1.12
C GLY A 155 11.24 5.11 -0.31
N LEU A 156 10.62 3.95 -0.09
CA LEU A 156 11.21 2.81 0.62
C LEU A 156 11.94 1.89 -0.36
N LEU A 157 13.02 1.29 0.12
CA LEU A 157 13.91 0.42 -0.65
C LEU A 157 13.92 -0.99 -0.05
N GLU A 158 13.77 -1.99 -0.89
CA GLU A 158 13.82 -3.40 -0.48
C GLU A 158 15.24 -3.95 -0.54
N ASN A 159 16.04 -3.46 -1.48
CA ASN A 159 17.43 -3.86 -1.68
C ASN A 159 18.36 -2.66 -1.60
N PRO A 160 19.64 -2.88 -1.27
CA PRO A 160 20.65 -1.84 -1.42
C PRO A 160 20.69 -1.32 -2.85
N VAL A 161 20.75 0.00 -3.00
CA VAL A 161 20.72 0.65 -4.31
C VAL A 161 22.15 0.76 -4.83
N ASP A 162 22.39 0.24 -6.01
CA ASP A 162 23.52 0.58 -6.85
C ASP A 162 23.02 1.43 -8.01
N PHE A 163 23.17 2.74 -7.92
CA PHE A 163 22.54 3.69 -8.85
C PHE A 163 23.08 3.67 -10.27
N ASP A 164 24.19 3.02 -10.52
CA ASP A 164 24.81 2.96 -11.84
C ASP A 164 25.35 1.57 -12.23
N GLY A 165 25.15 0.56 -11.35
CA GLY A 165 25.53 -0.83 -11.63
C GLY A 165 27.04 -1.07 -11.78
N ASP A 166 27.85 -0.04 -11.59
CA ASP A 166 29.32 -0.11 -11.77
C ASP A 166 30.09 -0.26 -10.46
N GLY A 167 29.38 -0.30 -9.33
CA GLY A 167 29.98 -0.38 -8.00
C GLY A 167 30.72 0.88 -7.54
N LYS A 168 30.63 1.98 -8.32
CA LYS A 168 31.36 3.22 -8.01
C LYS A 168 30.40 4.36 -7.69
N ILE A 169 30.79 5.18 -6.72
CA ILE A 169 30.05 6.38 -6.35
C ILE A 169 30.52 7.55 -7.20
N THR A 170 29.66 8.07 -8.05
CA THR A 170 29.91 9.31 -8.81
C THR A 170 29.44 10.53 -8.00
N ASN A 171 29.91 11.74 -8.36
CA ASN A 171 29.50 12.99 -7.70
C ASN A 171 27.97 13.21 -7.81
N ASN A 172 27.35 12.88 -8.92
CA ASN A 172 25.91 12.95 -9.10
C ASN A 172 25.16 11.98 -8.20
N LYS A 173 25.74 10.81 -7.94
CA LYS A 173 25.23 9.79 -7.04
C LYS A 173 25.27 10.27 -5.58
N LEU A 174 26.38 10.86 -5.15
CA LEU A 174 26.52 11.42 -3.81
C LEU A 174 25.50 12.56 -3.56
N GLU A 175 25.21 13.37 -4.57
CA GLU A 175 24.19 14.42 -4.47
C GLU A 175 22.79 13.82 -4.31
N LYS A 176 22.43 12.81 -5.09
CA LYS A 176 21.16 12.05 -4.95
C LYS A 176 21.03 11.41 -3.57
N LEU A 177 22.11 10.93 -3.00
CA LEU A 177 22.15 10.32 -1.66
C LEU A 177 22.17 11.35 -0.52
N GLY A 178 22.17 12.66 -0.83
CA GLY A 178 22.26 13.71 0.20
C GLY A 178 23.57 13.66 0.98
N GLY A 179 24.66 13.19 0.37
CA GLY A 179 25.98 13.05 0.98
C GLY A 179 26.17 11.81 1.85
N LYS A 180 25.19 10.87 1.85
CA LYS A 180 25.29 9.59 2.58
C LYS A 180 25.96 8.52 1.71
N SER A 181 26.58 7.52 2.37
CA SER A 181 26.96 6.29 1.69
C SER A 181 25.67 5.51 1.26
N GLU A 182 25.82 4.60 0.31
CA GLU A 182 24.71 3.75 -0.15
C GLU A 182 24.07 2.96 0.98
N ASN A 183 24.89 2.38 1.87
CA ASN A 183 24.41 1.65 3.02
C ASN A 183 23.65 2.55 4.01
N GLU A 184 24.12 3.76 4.27
CA GLU A 184 23.42 4.72 5.15
C GLU A 184 22.10 5.15 4.52
N TYR A 185 22.10 5.40 3.21
CA TYR A 185 20.90 5.75 2.47
C TYR A 185 19.88 4.61 2.48
N PHE A 186 20.32 3.38 2.18
CA PHE A 186 19.48 2.20 2.24
C PHE A 186 18.89 1.98 3.63
N ASN A 187 19.73 2.00 4.67
CA ASN A 187 19.25 1.78 6.05
C ASN A 187 18.27 2.85 6.51
N ALA A 188 18.41 4.10 6.07
CA ALA A 188 17.49 5.19 6.38
C ALA A 188 16.13 5.05 5.66
N ASN A 189 16.10 4.37 4.53
CA ASN A 189 14.92 4.23 3.66
C ASN A 189 14.48 2.79 3.44
N ARG A 190 14.94 1.87 4.26
CA ARG A 190 14.65 0.44 4.12
C ARG A 190 13.17 0.14 4.30
N ALA A 191 12.64 -0.67 3.41
CA ALA A 191 11.29 -1.23 3.55
C ALA A 191 11.19 -2.13 4.81
N PRO A 192 10.01 -2.22 5.43
CA PRO A 192 9.79 -3.14 6.53
C PRO A 192 10.11 -4.58 6.12
N ARG A 193 10.77 -5.33 6.99
CA ARG A 193 11.00 -6.77 6.79
C ARG A 193 9.75 -7.61 7.10
N ASN A 194 8.86 -7.08 7.91
CA ASN A 194 7.63 -7.77 8.30
C ASN A 194 6.57 -7.55 7.23
N ARG A 195 5.90 -8.62 6.84
CA ARG A 195 4.74 -8.57 5.97
C ARG A 195 3.58 -7.87 6.66
N ILE A 196 2.75 -7.18 5.89
CA ILE A 196 1.44 -6.76 6.37
C ILE A 196 0.54 -7.99 6.41
N ASN A 197 -0.13 -8.20 7.52
CA ASN A 197 -1.12 -9.27 7.65
C ASN A 197 -2.52 -8.72 7.35
N ILE A 198 -3.15 -9.23 6.30
CA ILE A 198 -4.55 -9.04 5.99
C ILE A 198 -5.29 -10.20 6.63
N LYS A 199 -6.00 -9.94 7.73
CA LYS A 199 -6.57 -11.03 8.53
C LYS A 199 -8.05 -10.89 8.75
N TYR A 200 -8.73 -12.02 8.84
CA TYR A 200 -10.10 -12.05 9.31
C TYR A 200 -10.18 -11.54 10.76
N GLN A 201 -11.14 -10.68 10.97
CA GLN A 201 -11.48 -10.17 12.29
C GLN A 201 -12.99 -10.05 12.39
N ARG A 202 -13.55 -10.50 13.51
CA ARG A 202 -14.95 -10.21 13.79
C ARG A 202 -15.12 -8.70 13.96
N MET A 203 -15.90 -8.11 13.05
CA MET A 203 -16.06 -6.66 12.99
C MET A 203 -17.07 -6.17 14.04
N PHE A 204 -16.83 -4.95 14.50
CA PHE A 204 -17.83 -4.19 15.24
C PHE A 204 -18.91 -3.64 14.30
N THR A 205 -20.06 -3.28 14.85
CA THR A 205 -21.22 -2.83 14.07
C THR A 205 -20.86 -1.65 13.15
N GLY A 206 -21.10 -1.83 11.86
CA GLY A 206 -20.90 -0.80 10.83
C GLY A 206 -19.51 -0.79 10.19
N ALA A 207 -18.56 -1.55 10.71
CA ALA A 207 -17.24 -1.70 10.08
C ALA A 207 -17.19 -2.96 9.22
N PHE A 208 -16.48 -2.90 8.08
CA PHE A 208 -16.16 -4.05 7.24
C PHE A 208 -14.65 -4.24 7.06
N MET A 209 -13.85 -3.20 7.30
CA MET A 209 -12.38 -3.20 7.35
C MET A 209 -11.89 -2.23 8.43
N TYR A 210 -10.67 -2.41 8.88
CA TYR A 210 -9.95 -1.46 9.72
C TYR A 210 -8.45 -1.69 9.61
N ALA A 211 -7.66 -0.66 9.88
CA ALA A 211 -6.21 -0.77 9.98
C ALA A 211 -5.73 -0.75 11.43
N SER A 212 -4.60 -1.38 11.66
CA SER A 212 -3.80 -1.26 12.88
C SER A 212 -2.32 -1.22 12.50
N SER A 213 -1.43 -1.05 13.46
CA SER A 213 0.00 -0.78 13.21
C SER A 213 0.71 -1.77 12.26
N HIS A 214 0.24 -3.02 12.17
CA HIS A 214 0.90 -4.08 11.38
C HIS A 214 -0.08 -4.99 10.63
N HIS A 215 -1.35 -4.67 10.62
CA HIS A 215 -2.34 -5.49 9.93
C HIS A 215 -3.56 -4.70 9.49
N VAL A 216 -4.25 -5.27 8.52
CA VAL A 216 -5.59 -4.86 8.11
C VAL A 216 -6.57 -5.96 8.53
N GLY A 217 -7.59 -5.59 9.29
CA GLY A 217 -8.66 -6.48 9.66
C GLY A 217 -9.79 -6.46 8.63
N ILE A 218 -10.27 -7.64 8.23
CA ILE A 218 -11.32 -7.82 7.21
C ILE A 218 -12.49 -8.60 7.81
N GLY A 219 -13.71 -8.13 7.59
CA GLY A 219 -14.93 -8.83 7.98
C GLY A 219 -15.15 -10.11 7.19
N TYR A 220 -15.91 -11.06 7.77
CA TYR A 220 -16.17 -12.35 7.15
C TYR A 220 -16.73 -12.22 5.73
N GLY A 221 -17.76 -11.41 5.54
CA GLY A 221 -18.41 -11.22 4.23
C GLY A 221 -17.51 -10.57 3.18
N SER A 222 -16.48 -9.83 3.59
CA SER A 222 -15.52 -9.18 2.68
C SER A 222 -14.33 -10.07 2.33
N SER A 223 -14.11 -11.15 3.08
CA SER A 223 -12.90 -11.99 2.95
C SER A 223 -12.78 -12.66 1.59
N ALA A 224 -13.90 -13.06 0.96
CA ALA A 224 -13.88 -13.66 -0.38
C ALA A 224 -13.31 -12.69 -1.44
N GLY A 225 -13.60 -11.39 -1.32
CA GLY A 225 -13.09 -10.36 -2.23
C GLY A 225 -11.56 -10.21 -2.20
N MET A 226 -10.90 -10.69 -1.14
CA MET A 226 -9.43 -10.67 -1.06
C MET A 226 -8.75 -11.63 -2.04
N MET A 227 -9.53 -12.49 -2.69
CA MET A 227 -9.06 -13.44 -3.70
C MET A 227 -9.46 -13.06 -5.13
N THR A 228 -9.83 -11.80 -5.37
CA THR A 228 -10.35 -11.34 -6.68
C THR A 228 -9.56 -10.16 -7.27
N GLY A 229 -8.36 -9.90 -6.77
CA GLY A 229 -7.50 -8.86 -7.29
C GLY A 229 -7.04 -9.17 -8.72
N VAL A 230 -6.96 -8.13 -9.55
CA VAL A 230 -6.47 -8.22 -10.93
C VAL A 230 -5.20 -7.36 -11.03
N PRO A 231 -4.03 -7.96 -11.35
CA PRO A 231 -2.80 -7.21 -11.46
C PRO A 231 -2.80 -6.37 -12.74
N PHE A 232 -2.15 -5.22 -12.71
CA PHE A 232 -1.83 -4.49 -13.93
C PHE A 232 -0.81 -5.29 -14.74
N LYS A 233 -1.08 -5.46 -16.03
CA LYS A 233 -0.17 -6.13 -16.98
C LYS A 233 0.35 -5.11 -17.98
N LEU A 234 1.65 -5.15 -18.23
CA LEU A 234 2.32 -4.29 -19.20
C LEU A 234 2.65 -5.09 -20.45
N ASP A 235 2.58 -4.47 -21.63
CA ASP A 235 3.12 -5.00 -22.86
C ASP A 235 4.66 -4.85 -22.90
N GLU A 236 5.27 -5.31 -23.99
CA GLU A 236 6.72 -5.22 -24.21
C GLU A 236 7.27 -3.77 -24.24
N ASN A 237 6.39 -2.79 -24.43
CA ASN A 237 6.72 -1.36 -24.45
C ASN A 237 6.43 -0.68 -23.09
N GLY A 238 5.99 -1.43 -22.08
CA GLY A 238 5.62 -0.92 -20.79
C GLY A 238 4.25 -0.23 -20.73
N LYS A 239 3.38 -0.45 -21.74
CA LYS A 239 2.00 0.06 -21.75
C LYS A 239 1.06 -0.94 -21.09
N LEU A 240 0.10 -0.44 -20.34
CA LEU A 240 -0.94 -1.27 -19.72
C LEU A 240 -1.84 -1.91 -20.77
N ILE A 241 -2.02 -3.24 -20.67
CA ILE A 241 -2.83 -4.04 -21.61
C ILE A 241 -4.18 -4.48 -21.04
N ASN A 242 -4.39 -4.30 -19.73
CA ASN A 242 -5.64 -4.61 -19.04
C ASN A 242 -6.21 -3.38 -18.32
N SER A 243 -6.16 -2.22 -18.98
CA SER A 243 -6.64 -0.94 -18.44
C SER A 243 -8.13 -0.96 -18.09
N GLU A 244 -8.93 -1.77 -18.79
CA GLU A 244 -10.38 -1.89 -18.53
C GLU A 244 -10.69 -2.49 -17.15
N ASP A 245 -9.80 -3.31 -16.61
CA ASP A 245 -9.96 -3.92 -15.29
C ASP A 245 -9.48 -3.01 -14.15
N GLY A 246 -8.89 -1.92 -14.44
CA GLY A 246 -8.48 -0.66 -13.81
C GLY A 246 -8.27 -0.58 -12.30
N GLN A 247 -8.61 -1.58 -11.52
CA GLN A 247 -8.45 -1.56 -10.07
C GLN A 247 -7.86 -2.86 -9.56
N LEU A 248 -6.76 -2.73 -8.81
CA LEU A 248 -6.12 -3.88 -8.16
C LEU A 248 -7.10 -4.57 -7.21
N PHE A 249 -7.74 -3.77 -6.40
CA PHE A 249 -8.85 -4.12 -5.50
C PHE A 249 -9.75 -2.90 -5.37
N GLY A 250 -10.81 -2.97 -4.59
CA GLY A 250 -11.60 -1.79 -4.26
C GLY A 250 -10.82 -0.78 -3.41
N TRP A 251 -11.34 0.43 -3.30
CA TRP A 251 -10.76 1.55 -2.55
C TRP A 251 -10.31 1.18 -1.13
N GLY A 252 -11.13 0.38 -0.41
CA GLY A 252 -10.93 0.08 1.02
C GLY A 252 -9.57 -0.55 1.34
N ILE A 253 -9.08 -1.46 0.51
CA ILE A 253 -7.79 -2.12 0.76
C ILE A 253 -6.64 -1.11 0.78
N SER A 254 -6.55 -0.27 -0.24
CA SER A 254 -5.50 0.76 -0.31
C SER A 254 -5.67 1.84 0.76
N HIS A 255 -6.90 2.16 1.15
CA HIS A 255 -7.21 3.05 2.26
C HIS A 255 -6.65 2.51 3.58
N GLU A 256 -6.91 1.24 3.90
CA GLU A 256 -6.42 0.63 5.14
C GLU A 256 -4.90 0.43 5.13
N ILE A 257 -4.32 0.02 4.02
CA ILE A 257 -2.85 -0.05 3.89
C ILE A 257 -2.23 1.35 4.05
N GLY A 258 -2.89 2.37 3.53
CA GLY A 258 -2.50 3.77 3.74
C GLY A 258 -2.40 4.14 5.22
N HIS A 259 -3.36 3.71 6.06
CA HIS A 259 -3.29 3.89 7.52
C HIS A 259 -2.13 3.14 8.16
N VAL A 260 -1.85 1.89 7.72
CA VAL A 260 -0.69 1.13 8.25
C VAL A 260 0.62 1.88 7.97
N HIS A 261 0.67 2.64 6.90
CA HIS A 261 1.85 3.38 6.46
C HIS A 261 1.85 4.86 6.83
N ASP A 262 0.89 5.31 7.63
CA ASP A 262 0.84 6.68 8.14
C ASP A 262 2.13 7.06 8.87
N ARG A 263 2.59 8.28 8.63
CA ARG A 263 3.83 8.80 9.19
C ARG A 263 3.58 10.00 10.09
N PRO A 264 4.17 10.03 11.29
CA PRO A 264 4.11 11.23 12.13
C PRO A 264 4.51 12.49 11.35
N GLY A 265 3.72 13.53 11.50
CA GLY A 265 3.92 14.82 10.82
C GLY A 265 3.45 14.89 9.35
N LEU A 266 3.02 13.78 8.76
CA LEU A 266 2.43 13.74 7.41
C LEU A 266 1.01 13.16 7.41
N THR A 267 0.42 12.90 8.57
CA THR A 267 -0.87 12.24 8.69
C THR A 267 -1.97 13.21 9.06
N TYR A 268 -2.98 13.29 8.20
CA TYR A 268 -4.33 13.71 8.52
C TYR A 268 -5.23 12.49 8.39
N ALA A 269 -5.68 11.95 9.51
CA ALA A 269 -6.47 10.74 9.54
C ALA A 269 -7.68 10.82 8.58
N GLU A 270 -7.99 9.73 7.89
CA GLU A 270 -9.06 9.62 6.88
C GLU A 270 -8.89 10.56 5.66
N VAL A 271 -7.72 11.19 5.51
CA VAL A 271 -7.38 12.03 4.37
C VAL A 271 -6.12 11.53 3.68
N THR A 272 -4.96 11.63 4.33
CA THR A 272 -3.66 11.34 3.69
C THR A 272 -3.42 9.86 3.43
N ASN A 273 -4.03 8.98 4.20
CA ASN A 273 -4.04 7.54 3.93
C ASN A 273 -4.70 7.21 2.57
N ASN A 274 -5.64 8.04 2.11
CA ASN A 274 -6.29 7.88 0.81
C ASN A 274 -5.42 8.28 -0.40
N ILE A 275 -4.24 8.86 -0.20
CA ILE A 275 -3.29 9.12 -1.29
C ILE A 275 -2.90 7.78 -1.96
N LEU A 276 -2.64 6.74 -1.18
CA LEU A 276 -2.36 5.41 -1.72
C LEU A 276 -3.56 4.87 -2.51
N ALA A 277 -4.79 5.08 -2.00
CA ALA A 277 -6.00 4.65 -2.71
C ALA A 277 -6.18 5.38 -4.06
N LEU A 278 -5.86 6.69 -4.13
CA LEU A 278 -5.83 7.41 -5.40
C LEU A 278 -4.75 6.87 -6.34
N MET A 279 -3.54 6.61 -5.84
CA MET A 279 -2.44 6.08 -6.64
C MET A 279 -2.75 4.70 -7.22
N THR A 280 -3.36 3.81 -6.44
CA THR A 280 -3.77 2.48 -6.93
C THR A 280 -4.94 2.56 -7.92
N GLN A 281 -5.87 3.48 -7.71
CA GLN A 281 -7.00 3.70 -8.61
C GLN A 281 -6.55 4.25 -9.97
N THR A 282 -5.61 5.19 -9.98
CA THR A 282 -5.16 5.88 -11.19
C THR A 282 -3.89 5.27 -11.80
N TYR A 283 -3.46 4.12 -11.30
CA TYR A 283 -2.20 3.50 -11.72
C TYR A 283 -2.11 3.24 -13.22
N ASN A 284 -3.23 2.92 -13.86
CA ASN A 284 -3.30 2.71 -15.30
C ASN A 284 -3.44 3.99 -16.13
N ASP A 285 -3.49 5.15 -15.50
CA ASP A 285 -3.59 6.51 -16.08
C ASP A 285 -4.79 6.83 -16.98
N GLU A 286 -5.58 5.85 -17.30
CA GLU A 286 -6.83 6.05 -18.07
C GLU A 286 -8.01 6.30 -17.15
N ASN A 287 -7.86 5.95 -15.87
CA ASN A 287 -8.90 6.17 -14.85
C ASN A 287 -8.82 7.58 -14.27
N SER A 288 -9.98 8.19 -14.20
CA SER A 288 -10.16 9.40 -13.38
C SER A 288 -9.92 9.09 -11.91
N SER A 289 -9.37 10.05 -11.17
CA SER A 289 -9.32 9.91 -9.72
C SER A 289 -10.72 10.04 -9.12
N ARG A 290 -10.92 9.43 -7.95
CA ARG A 290 -12.18 9.59 -7.20
C ARG A 290 -12.50 11.05 -6.86
N ILE A 291 -11.52 11.95 -6.92
CA ILE A 291 -11.72 13.39 -6.73
C ILE A 291 -12.48 13.99 -7.92
N GLU A 292 -12.22 13.51 -9.13
CA GLU A 292 -12.88 13.96 -10.35
C GLU A 292 -14.35 13.50 -10.42
N ASP A 293 -14.71 12.43 -9.70
CA ASP A 293 -16.08 11.89 -9.68
C ASP A 293 -17.10 12.91 -9.18
N GLY A 294 -18.15 13.11 -9.92
CA GLY A 294 -19.17 14.13 -9.65
C GLY A 294 -18.60 15.54 -9.83
N ASN A 295 -18.96 16.46 -8.94
CA ASN A 295 -18.48 17.85 -8.96
C ASN A 295 -17.27 18.07 -8.05
N GLY A 296 -16.41 17.05 -7.89
CA GLY A 296 -15.34 17.09 -6.89
C GLY A 296 -14.39 18.26 -7.04
N TYR A 297 -14.00 18.63 -8.26
CA TYR A 297 -13.12 19.77 -8.50
C TYR A 297 -13.83 21.12 -8.38
N GLU A 298 -15.13 21.22 -8.62
CA GLU A 298 -15.91 22.43 -8.33
C GLU A 298 -15.87 22.72 -6.82
N ASP A 299 -16.13 21.71 -5.99
CA ASP A 299 -16.02 21.83 -4.53
C ASP A 299 -14.60 22.24 -4.09
N VAL A 300 -13.56 21.74 -4.78
CA VAL A 300 -12.15 22.12 -4.54
C VAL A 300 -11.93 23.59 -4.85
N TYR A 301 -12.36 24.05 -6.01
CA TYR A 301 -12.19 25.43 -6.46
C TYR A 301 -12.94 26.42 -5.59
N ASP A 302 -14.16 26.09 -5.19
CA ASP A 302 -14.94 26.89 -4.25
C ASP A 302 -14.22 27.04 -2.91
N ARG A 303 -13.66 25.97 -2.41
CA ARG A 303 -12.88 25.99 -1.16
C ARG A 303 -11.64 26.86 -1.28
N VAL A 304 -10.86 26.69 -2.33
CA VAL A 304 -9.65 27.47 -2.58
C VAL A 304 -9.98 28.94 -2.77
N THR A 305 -11.02 29.25 -3.52
CA THR A 305 -11.46 30.64 -3.79
C THR A 305 -12.00 31.31 -2.52
N SER A 306 -12.75 30.59 -1.70
CA SER A 306 -13.28 31.12 -0.44
C SER A 306 -12.23 31.25 0.66
N GLN A 307 -11.02 30.71 0.44
CA GLN A 307 -9.94 30.64 1.43
C GLN A 307 -10.41 30.13 2.80
N SER A 308 -11.28 29.12 2.78
CA SER A 308 -11.73 28.47 4.00
C SER A 308 -10.56 27.92 4.76
N VAL A 309 -10.23 28.55 5.87
CA VAL A 309 -9.10 28.18 6.74
C VAL A 309 -9.41 26.86 7.44
N GLY A 310 -8.43 25.99 7.50
CA GLY A 310 -8.49 24.83 8.39
C GLY A 310 -7.81 23.58 7.86
N VAL A 311 -7.72 22.60 8.77
CA VAL A 311 -7.17 21.28 8.50
C VAL A 311 -7.95 20.60 7.36
N PRO A 312 -7.24 20.00 6.39
CA PRO A 312 -7.89 19.24 5.31
C PRO A 312 -8.82 18.15 5.84
N LYS A 313 -10.02 18.05 5.25
CA LYS A 313 -11.02 17.05 5.62
C LYS A 313 -11.69 16.46 4.39
N GLY A 314 -11.97 15.15 4.44
CA GLY A 314 -12.70 14.45 3.41
C GLY A 314 -12.08 14.55 2.01
N ARG A 315 -12.86 14.29 0.98
CA ARG A 315 -12.42 14.28 -0.42
C ARG A 315 -11.83 15.61 -0.88
N THR A 316 -12.45 16.73 -0.52
CA THR A 316 -11.95 18.07 -0.85
C THR A 316 -10.58 18.35 -0.20
N GLY A 317 -10.38 17.91 1.04
CA GLY A 317 -9.06 18.03 1.70
C GLY A 317 -8.01 17.12 1.07
N LEU A 318 -8.40 15.93 0.59
CA LEU A 318 -7.52 15.01 -0.12
C LEU A 318 -7.00 15.62 -1.44
N ALA A 319 -7.82 16.43 -2.11
CA ALA A 319 -7.44 17.08 -3.36
C ALA A 319 -6.22 17.99 -3.24
N MET A 320 -6.01 18.66 -2.08
CA MET A 320 -4.80 19.45 -1.84
C MET A 320 -3.53 18.60 -2.01
N PHE A 321 -3.52 17.43 -1.43
CA PHE A 321 -2.37 16.51 -1.51
C PHE A 321 -2.24 15.91 -2.92
N TRP A 322 -3.38 15.60 -3.56
CA TRP A 322 -3.40 15.07 -4.91
C TRP A 322 -2.88 16.08 -5.94
N GLN A 323 -3.22 17.36 -5.77
CA GLN A 323 -2.71 18.43 -6.64
C GLN A 323 -1.18 18.56 -6.61
N LEU A 324 -0.54 18.29 -5.48
CA LEU A 324 0.93 18.23 -5.42
C LEU A 324 1.49 17.09 -6.28
N HIS A 325 0.84 15.91 -6.24
CA HIS A 325 1.19 14.82 -7.14
C HIS A 325 0.99 15.20 -8.61
N LEU A 326 -0.16 15.76 -8.96
CA LEU A 326 -0.47 16.17 -10.33
C LEU A 326 0.51 17.22 -10.87
N ALA A 327 0.98 18.13 -10.00
CA ALA A 327 1.86 19.23 -10.39
C ALA A 327 3.31 18.80 -10.61
N TYR A 328 3.78 17.77 -9.90
CA TYR A 328 5.21 17.48 -9.81
C TYR A 328 5.61 16.08 -10.26
N ASP A 329 4.67 15.14 -10.37
CA ASP A 329 4.97 13.81 -10.89
C ASP A 329 4.70 13.72 -12.39
N ASP A 330 5.65 13.12 -13.10
CA ASP A 330 5.65 12.98 -14.55
C ASP A 330 5.50 11.52 -14.99
N SER A 331 5.23 10.61 -14.07
CA SER A 331 5.17 9.18 -14.34
C SER A 331 3.74 8.66 -14.32
N TYR A 332 3.40 7.87 -15.32
CA TYR A 332 2.21 7.01 -15.35
C TYR A 332 2.31 5.85 -14.37
N ASN A 333 3.51 5.43 -14.05
CA ASN A 333 3.77 4.24 -13.27
C ASN A 333 4.60 4.61 -12.03
N MET A 334 3.97 4.50 -10.85
CA MET A 334 4.66 4.77 -9.57
C MET A 334 5.73 3.72 -9.22
N ILE A 335 5.70 2.56 -9.87
CA ILE A 335 6.71 1.49 -9.72
C ILE A 335 7.74 1.55 -10.86
N LYS A 336 7.85 2.67 -11.54
CA LYS A 336 8.80 2.81 -12.64
C LYS A 336 10.22 2.59 -12.10
N THR A 337 10.93 1.70 -12.77
CA THR A 337 12.37 1.56 -12.58
C THR A 337 13.11 2.51 -13.52
N ASN A 338 14.27 2.99 -13.10
CA ASN A 338 15.19 3.72 -13.97
C ASN A 338 15.81 2.76 -15.01
N SER A 339 16.69 3.27 -15.89
CA SER A 339 17.41 2.47 -16.90
C SER A 339 18.22 1.30 -16.30
N ASP A 340 18.54 1.37 -15.03
CA ASP A 340 19.41 0.41 -14.33
C ASP A 340 18.61 -0.62 -13.54
N GLY A 341 17.25 -0.56 -13.61
CA GLY A 341 16.36 -1.50 -12.94
C GLY A 341 15.99 -1.12 -11.51
N ASP A 342 16.54 -0.03 -10.97
CA ASP A 342 16.20 0.48 -9.64
C ASP A 342 14.88 1.25 -9.64
N LEU A 343 14.15 1.19 -8.53
CA LEU A 343 12.96 2.00 -8.34
C LEU A 343 13.29 3.49 -8.52
N ASP A 344 12.53 4.15 -9.38
CA ASP A 344 12.61 5.59 -9.56
C ASP A 344 12.01 6.29 -8.33
N ASN A 345 12.88 6.59 -7.36
CA ASN A 345 12.50 7.31 -6.13
C ASN A 345 12.42 8.83 -6.32
N ASP A 346 12.26 9.30 -7.55
CA ASP A 346 12.21 10.72 -7.87
C ASP A 346 10.79 11.31 -7.91
N THR A 347 9.75 10.53 -7.58
CA THR A 347 8.39 11.06 -7.47
C THR A 347 8.25 12.05 -6.30
N PHE A 348 7.26 12.92 -6.37
CA PHE A 348 7.01 13.93 -5.35
C PHE A 348 6.88 13.30 -3.95
N TYR A 349 6.02 12.28 -3.83
CA TYR A 349 5.77 11.66 -2.54
C TYR A 349 6.98 10.88 -2.03
N SER A 350 7.71 10.18 -2.88
CA SER A 350 8.93 9.48 -2.45
C SER A 350 9.96 10.46 -1.86
N LYS A 351 10.13 11.62 -2.50
CA LYS A 351 10.98 12.71 -1.99
C LYS A 351 10.45 13.29 -0.68
N LEU A 352 9.16 13.57 -0.59
CA LEU A 352 8.53 14.13 0.60
C LEU A 352 8.73 13.23 1.82
N TYR A 353 8.43 11.95 1.69
CA TYR A 353 8.58 10.98 2.78
C TYR A 353 10.03 10.78 3.17
N ARG A 354 10.94 10.65 2.19
CA ARG A 354 12.37 10.50 2.43
C ARG A 354 12.95 11.72 3.16
N ILE A 355 12.69 12.91 2.66
CA ILE A 355 13.16 14.17 3.28
C ILE A 355 12.60 14.33 4.69
N THR A 356 11.35 13.91 4.91
CA THR A 356 10.76 13.94 6.26
C THR A 356 11.45 12.95 7.20
N ARG A 357 11.85 11.77 6.73
CA ARG A 357 12.68 10.84 7.53
C ARG A 357 14.05 11.43 7.87
N GLU A 358 14.64 12.15 6.94
CA GLU A 358 15.98 12.70 7.07
C GLU A 358 16.03 13.98 7.93
N LYS A 359 15.12 14.90 7.70
CA LYS A 359 15.10 16.24 8.33
C LYS A 359 14.15 16.34 9.52
N GLY A 360 13.31 15.33 9.72
CA GLY A 360 12.28 15.33 10.76
C GLY A 360 11.05 16.18 10.41
N ILE A 361 10.09 16.16 11.33
CA ILE A 361 8.88 16.98 11.27
C ILE A 361 9.17 18.43 11.62
N ALA A 362 8.26 19.33 11.26
CA ALA A 362 8.38 20.74 11.64
C ALA A 362 8.40 20.93 13.16
N PRO A 363 9.10 21.93 13.69
CA PRO A 363 9.02 22.30 15.09
C PRO A 363 7.59 22.64 15.50
N SER A 364 7.16 22.19 16.67
CA SER A 364 5.87 22.62 17.22
C SER A 364 5.88 24.11 17.55
N GLU A 365 4.76 24.77 17.26
CA GLU A 365 4.57 26.19 17.51
C GLU A 365 3.12 26.45 17.94
N THR A 366 2.92 27.24 19.01
CA THR A 366 1.59 27.52 19.54
C THR A 366 0.71 28.22 18.51
N GLY A 367 -0.48 27.70 18.30
CA GLY A 367 -1.46 28.26 17.35
C GLY A 367 -1.31 27.77 15.92
N TYR A 368 -0.35 26.87 15.64
CA TYR A 368 -0.13 26.30 14.31
C TYR A 368 -0.24 24.76 14.32
N ASP A 369 -0.83 24.23 13.28
CA ASP A 369 -0.89 22.79 13.05
C ASP A 369 0.49 22.28 12.60
N GLN A 370 1.12 21.43 13.40
CA GLN A 370 2.47 20.92 13.14
C GLN A 370 2.53 20.08 11.86
N THR A 371 1.47 19.35 11.53
CA THR A 371 1.40 18.55 10.30
C THR A 371 1.36 19.48 9.07
N ALA A 372 0.57 20.56 9.11
CA ALA A 372 0.58 21.57 8.06
C ALA A 372 1.96 22.19 7.88
N GLN A 373 2.63 22.55 8.98
CA GLN A 373 3.97 23.14 8.91
C GLN A 373 4.98 22.15 8.32
N THR A 374 4.85 20.86 8.67
CA THR A 374 5.70 19.81 8.09
C THR A 374 5.49 19.69 6.57
N TYR A 375 4.23 19.69 6.11
CA TYR A 375 3.95 19.70 4.67
C TYR A 375 4.52 20.94 3.99
N ILE A 376 4.28 22.14 4.51
CA ILE A 376 4.80 23.39 3.92
C ILE A 376 6.33 23.33 3.76
N MET A 377 7.05 22.93 4.82
CA MET A 377 8.51 22.84 4.78
C MET A 377 9.01 21.72 3.88
N ARG A 378 8.50 20.50 4.06
CA ARG A 378 9.07 19.31 3.40
C ARG A 378 8.61 19.16 1.95
N ALA A 379 7.40 19.60 1.62
CA ALA A 379 6.98 19.67 0.22
C ALA A 379 7.82 20.70 -0.55
N SER A 380 8.07 21.88 0.04
CA SER A 380 8.99 22.87 -0.57
C SER A 380 10.40 22.32 -0.74
N ASP A 381 10.92 21.60 0.25
CA ASP A 381 12.21 20.89 0.14
C ASP A 381 12.23 19.87 -0.99
N ALA A 382 11.14 19.11 -1.16
CA ALA A 382 11.04 18.03 -2.15
C ALA A 382 11.10 18.57 -3.60
N VAL A 383 10.47 19.73 -3.85
CA VAL A 383 10.38 20.31 -5.19
C VAL A 383 11.36 21.47 -5.42
N LYS A 384 12.12 21.89 -4.37
CA LYS A 384 13.03 23.02 -4.41
C LYS A 384 12.32 24.32 -4.85
N LYS A 385 11.09 24.48 -4.39
CA LYS A 385 10.28 25.68 -4.61
C LYS A 385 9.57 26.09 -3.33
N ASP A 386 9.36 27.39 -3.15
CA ASP A 386 8.55 27.91 -2.07
C ASP A 386 7.06 27.70 -2.37
N LEU A 387 6.43 26.77 -1.65
CA LEU A 387 5.04 26.41 -1.80
C LEU A 387 4.09 27.14 -0.83
N ARG A 388 4.59 28.13 -0.08
CA ARG A 388 3.72 28.92 0.82
C ARG A 388 2.50 29.53 0.12
N PRO A 389 2.59 30.05 -1.12
CA PRO A 389 1.39 30.54 -1.83
C PRO A 389 0.34 29.47 -2.06
N PHE A 390 0.73 28.27 -2.46
CA PHE A 390 -0.19 27.14 -2.64
C PHE A 390 -0.90 26.76 -1.34
N PHE A 391 -0.16 26.56 -0.27
CA PHE A 391 -0.75 26.19 1.03
C PHE A 391 -1.63 27.31 1.60
N LYS A 392 -1.25 28.58 1.39
CA LYS A 392 -2.06 29.73 1.78
C LYS A 392 -3.39 29.76 1.02
N ALA A 393 -3.40 29.44 -0.27
CA ALA A 393 -4.63 29.33 -1.06
C ALA A 393 -5.58 28.27 -0.48
N TRP A 394 -5.04 27.19 0.07
CA TRP A 394 -5.77 26.17 0.80
C TRP A 394 -6.11 26.53 2.26
N GLY A 395 -5.74 27.72 2.71
CA GLY A 395 -5.99 28.22 4.07
C GLY A 395 -5.00 27.74 5.12
N LEU A 396 -3.85 27.19 4.71
CA LEU A 396 -2.76 26.80 5.60
C LEU A 396 -1.65 27.85 5.57
N VAL A 397 -1.47 28.55 6.69
CA VAL A 397 -0.51 29.64 6.80
C VAL A 397 0.78 29.14 7.45
N ALA A 398 1.92 29.54 6.90
CA ALA A 398 3.21 29.25 7.49
C ALA A 398 3.37 29.92 8.86
N SER A 399 3.94 29.19 9.81
CA SER A 399 4.33 29.74 11.11
C SER A 399 5.60 30.59 11.00
N PRO A 400 5.90 31.45 11.96
CA PRO A 400 7.16 32.19 12.00
C PRO A 400 8.41 31.33 11.81
N LYS A 401 8.48 30.15 12.41
CA LYS A 401 9.61 29.22 12.23
C LYS A 401 9.66 28.61 10.82
N THR A 402 8.49 28.33 10.25
CA THR A 402 8.39 27.84 8.87
C THR A 402 8.82 28.93 7.88
N ASP A 403 8.41 30.17 8.12
CA ASP A 403 8.83 31.31 7.32
C ASP A 403 10.35 31.55 7.42
N GLU A 404 10.91 31.52 8.63
CA GLU A 404 12.37 31.65 8.84
C GLU A 404 13.12 30.54 8.10
N TYR A 405 12.64 29.30 8.19
CA TYR A 405 13.24 28.16 7.50
C TYR A 405 13.24 28.36 5.98
N LEU A 406 12.10 28.65 5.38
CA LEU A 406 11.98 28.79 3.92
C LEU A 406 12.70 30.03 3.39
N ASN A 407 12.70 31.12 4.14
CA ASN A 407 13.50 32.29 3.78
C ASN A 407 15.00 31.99 3.78
N LYS A 408 15.48 31.13 4.69
CA LYS A 408 16.88 30.70 4.71
C LYS A 408 17.21 29.75 3.54
N MET A 409 16.24 28.93 3.11
CA MET A 409 16.43 28.02 1.98
C MET A 409 16.48 28.74 0.64
N ASP A 410 15.93 29.95 0.56
CA ASP A 410 15.92 30.83 -0.63
C ASP A 410 15.41 30.14 -1.91
N TYR A 411 14.40 29.29 -1.76
CA TYR A 411 13.79 28.62 -2.91
C TYR A 411 13.00 29.60 -3.76
N PRO A 412 13.05 29.50 -5.11
CA PRO A 412 12.20 30.29 -5.97
C PRO A 412 10.72 29.99 -5.67
N VAL A 413 9.91 31.05 -5.63
CA VAL A 413 8.46 30.92 -5.38
C VAL A 413 7.80 30.13 -6.51
N GLU A 414 6.91 29.19 -6.17
CA GLU A 414 6.04 28.55 -7.16
C GLU A 414 5.04 29.59 -7.69
N THR A 415 5.15 29.91 -8.96
CA THR A 415 4.33 30.94 -9.61
C THR A 415 3.13 30.39 -10.37
N ARG A 416 3.05 29.08 -10.52
CA ARG A 416 1.89 28.40 -11.15
C ARG A 416 0.76 28.29 -10.13
N ASP A 417 -0.46 28.45 -10.59
CA ASP A 417 -1.66 28.30 -9.77
C ASP A 417 -2.03 26.80 -9.60
N ILE A 418 -1.10 26.03 -9.02
CA ILE A 418 -1.23 24.58 -8.88
C ILE A 418 -2.43 24.14 -8.01
N GLN A 419 -3.02 25.04 -7.24
CA GLN A 419 -4.27 24.82 -6.51
C GLN A 419 -5.50 24.66 -7.41
N TYR A 420 -5.37 24.95 -8.70
CA TYR A 420 -6.43 24.76 -9.71
C TYR A 420 -6.15 23.62 -10.69
N ILE A 421 -5.05 22.87 -10.51
CA ILE A 421 -4.74 21.72 -11.34
C ILE A 421 -5.73 20.56 -11.05
N ASN A 422 -6.10 19.82 -12.08
CA ASN A 422 -6.99 18.69 -12.00
C ASN A 422 -6.45 17.49 -12.79
N ASP A 423 -7.15 16.35 -12.76
CA ASP A 423 -6.69 15.12 -13.44
C ASP A 423 -6.62 15.28 -14.97
N GLU A 424 -7.47 16.12 -15.58
CA GLU A 424 -7.37 16.42 -17.01
C GLU A 424 -6.06 17.14 -17.37
N ALA A 425 -5.64 18.11 -16.54
CA ALA A 425 -4.36 18.79 -16.72
C ALA A 425 -3.18 17.80 -16.62
N ARG A 426 -3.25 16.82 -15.71
CA ARG A 426 -2.28 15.74 -15.63
C ARG A 426 -2.23 14.92 -16.91
N ARG A 427 -3.37 14.44 -17.42
CA ARG A 427 -3.43 13.65 -18.66
C ARG A 427 -2.80 14.41 -19.82
N LYS A 428 -3.13 15.69 -19.99
CA LYS A 428 -2.53 16.57 -21.01
C LYS A 428 -1.00 16.71 -20.84
N LYS A 429 -0.52 16.88 -19.60
CA LYS A 429 0.90 16.94 -19.29
C LYS A 429 1.63 15.66 -19.70
N LEU A 430 1.08 14.51 -19.34
CA LEU A 430 1.67 13.21 -19.65
C LEU A 430 1.69 12.94 -21.16
N ASP A 431 0.62 13.29 -21.88
CA ASP A 431 0.57 13.24 -23.32
C ASP A 431 1.62 14.13 -23.99
N ALA A 432 1.83 15.33 -23.48
CA ALA A 432 2.84 16.25 -23.97
C ALA A 432 4.25 15.71 -23.74
N ILE A 433 4.53 15.11 -22.59
CA ILE A 433 5.81 14.46 -22.28
C ILE A 433 6.07 13.30 -23.25
N SER A 434 5.10 12.43 -23.47
CA SER A 434 5.22 11.29 -24.39
C SER A 434 5.44 11.71 -25.84
N LYS A 435 4.93 12.89 -26.23
CA LYS A 435 5.10 13.50 -27.56
C LYS A 435 6.26 14.49 -27.65
N ASN A 436 7.03 14.69 -26.57
CA ASN A 436 8.03 15.75 -26.45
C ASN A 436 7.44 17.17 -26.69
N ASP A 437 6.16 17.36 -26.44
CA ASP A 437 5.46 18.63 -26.63
C ASP A 437 5.03 19.22 -25.28
N MET A 438 5.92 20.01 -24.69
CA MET A 438 5.64 20.72 -23.42
C MET A 438 4.83 22.01 -23.60
N SER A 439 4.56 22.44 -24.84
CA SER A 439 3.84 23.71 -25.12
C SER A 439 2.34 23.59 -24.88
N SER A 440 1.80 22.36 -24.82
CA SER A 440 0.36 22.08 -24.66
C SER A 440 -0.11 22.08 -23.19
N ILE A 441 0.81 22.24 -22.24
CA ILE A 441 0.48 22.27 -20.81
C ILE A 441 0.02 23.67 -20.43
N THR A 442 -1.20 24.00 -20.79
CA THR A 442 -1.88 25.18 -20.25
C THR A 442 -2.60 24.76 -18.97
N MET A 443 -2.19 25.29 -17.83
CA MET A 443 -3.00 25.18 -16.62
C MET A 443 -4.25 26.04 -16.80
N MET A 444 -5.41 25.48 -16.54
CA MET A 444 -6.65 26.26 -16.41
C MET A 444 -6.68 26.95 -15.05
#